data_1043dd289cb4d99248381d0922de9b50
#
_entry.id   1043dd289cb4d99248381d0922de9b50
#
_cell.length_a   1.000
_cell.length_b   1.000
_cell.length_c   1.000
_cell.angle_alpha   90.00
_cell.angle_beta   90.00
_cell.angle_gamma   90.00
#
_symmetry.space_group_name_H-M   'P 1'
#
loop_
_entity.id
_entity.type
_entity.pdbx_description
1 polymer ?
#
loop_
_entity_poly.entity_id
_entity_poly.type
_entity_poly.pdbx_seq_one_letter_code
_entity_poly.pdbx_strand_id
1 'polypeptide(L)'
;MSETLRFDPIYSEHAIERCAWTVFFTQPLPEKLYGNVTQAAGDGAQERGFQPVAFRGIQFNAITGQVVSGQASGGPVEFVTPDGAQQLSITPQSVSFASTRYVRWTPFFGQVSDLPLKVAERFVDVVSVSALKVEYWDRFIWSGEWSDFDPNKLLRGDNQYAAPGAVRGGNAWHSHVGWFERTEGAVRRLVNINIDAVDFLRPNTIGPKPSIGVYTTIQDAFFLPGSLQVDVGIEAIKTRSTEIHNDLKSLLGQIILDDMQSRISLNSGARADVR
;
A
#
# COMPACT_ATOMS: atom_id res chain seq x y z
N MET A 1 19.42 -32.27 -15.23
CA MET A 1 19.80 -30.85 -15.36
C MET A 1 19.56 -30.22 -14.02
N SER A 2 20.59 -29.69 -13.35
CA SER A 2 20.38 -28.97 -12.07
C SER A 2 19.60 -27.70 -12.39
N GLU A 3 18.46 -27.53 -11.75
CA GLU A 3 17.64 -26.32 -11.89
C GLU A 3 18.44 -25.14 -11.29
N THR A 4 18.60 -24.08 -12.06
CA THR A 4 19.35 -22.91 -11.59
C THR A 4 18.54 -22.20 -10.50
N LEU A 5 19.07 -22.16 -9.28
CA LEU A 5 18.45 -21.51 -8.13
C LEU A 5 18.28 -20.01 -8.39
N ARG A 6 17.06 -19.49 -8.21
CA ARG A 6 16.70 -18.10 -8.50
C ARG A 6 15.49 -17.64 -7.68
N PHE A 7 15.26 -16.35 -7.67
CA PHE A 7 13.99 -15.78 -7.23
C PHE A 7 12.97 -15.75 -8.39
N ASP A 8 11.73 -16.03 -8.06
CA ASP A 8 10.59 -15.84 -8.95
C ASP A 8 9.60 -14.84 -8.31
N PRO A 9 9.01 -13.92 -9.07
CA PRO A 9 7.98 -13.05 -8.54
C PRO A 9 6.74 -13.87 -8.15
N ILE A 10 5.96 -13.38 -7.19
CA ILE A 10 4.76 -14.11 -6.69
C ILE A 10 3.75 -14.41 -7.80
N TYR A 11 3.71 -13.57 -8.82
CA TYR A 11 2.92 -13.75 -10.05
C TYR A 11 3.83 -13.72 -11.27
N SER A 12 3.38 -14.26 -12.41
CA SER A 12 4.21 -14.38 -13.62
C SER A 12 4.68 -13.03 -14.19
N GLU A 13 3.89 -11.98 -14.01
CA GLU A 13 4.11 -10.69 -14.67
C GLU A 13 4.39 -9.52 -13.70
N HIS A 14 4.26 -9.74 -12.38
CA HIS A 14 4.53 -8.74 -11.36
C HIS A 14 4.79 -9.38 -10.00
N ALA A 15 5.46 -8.65 -9.12
CA ALA A 15 5.75 -9.12 -7.76
C ALA A 15 4.77 -8.58 -6.71
N ILE A 16 3.81 -7.73 -7.09
CA ILE A 16 2.95 -7.01 -6.15
C ILE A 16 1.94 -7.97 -5.52
N GLU A 17 2.14 -8.27 -4.24
CA GLU A 17 1.25 -9.04 -3.38
C GLU A 17 0.04 -8.20 -2.95
N ARG A 18 0.29 -6.92 -2.66
CA ARG A 18 -0.73 -5.96 -2.25
C ARG A 18 -0.33 -4.55 -2.67
N CYS A 19 -1.32 -3.74 -3.04
CA CYS A 19 -1.19 -2.31 -3.28
C CYS A 19 -2.23 -1.57 -2.46
N ALA A 20 -1.89 -0.38 -1.94
CA ALA A 20 -2.83 0.47 -1.25
C ALA A 20 -2.65 1.95 -1.61
N TRP A 21 -3.75 2.67 -1.60
CA TRP A 21 -3.87 4.11 -1.77
C TRP A 21 -4.65 4.68 -0.60
N THR A 22 -4.19 5.81 -0.03
CA THR A 22 -4.85 6.44 1.12
C THR A 22 -4.73 7.95 1.03
N VAL A 23 -5.85 8.64 1.21
CA VAL A 23 -5.89 10.09 1.44
C VAL A 23 -6.26 10.37 2.89
N PHE A 24 -5.56 11.32 3.50
CA PHE A 24 -5.77 11.78 4.87
C PHE A 24 -6.28 13.22 4.88
N PHE A 25 -7.05 13.57 5.89
CA PHE A 25 -7.63 14.90 6.05
C PHE A 25 -7.11 15.58 7.33
N THR A 26 -7.13 16.90 7.34
CA THR A 26 -6.57 17.72 8.45
C THR A 26 -7.33 17.56 9.76
N GLN A 27 -8.61 17.23 9.69
CA GLN A 27 -9.49 17.04 10.84
C GLN A 27 -10.59 16.02 10.54
N PRO A 28 -11.23 15.42 11.55
CA PRO A 28 -12.37 14.53 11.33
C PRO A 28 -13.55 15.25 10.73
N LEU A 29 -14.30 14.55 9.84
CA LEU A 29 -15.63 15.01 9.45
C LEU A 29 -16.55 15.12 10.67
N PRO A 30 -17.42 16.11 10.73
CA PRO A 30 -18.53 16.13 11.69
C PRO A 30 -19.35 14.83 11.61
N GLU A 31 -19.74 14.28 12.78
CA GLU A 31 -20.35 12.95 12.90
C GLU A 31 -21.54 12.73 11.95
N LYS A 32 -22.46 13.70 11.86
CA LYS A 32 -23.62 13.62 10.97
C LYS A 32 -23.21 13.52 9.50
N LEU A 33 -22.19 14.28 9.10
CA LEU A 33 -21.71 14.27 7.71
C LEU A 33 -20.95 12.96 7.42
N TYR A 34 -20.15 12.51 8.36
CA TYR A 34 -19.47 11.21 8.28
C TYR A 34 -20.47 10.07 8.08
N GLY A 35 -21.57 10.05 8.86
CA GLY A 35 -22.66 9.08 8.68
C GLY A 35 -23.28 9.12 7.29
N ASN A 36 -23.54 10.30 6.73
CA ASN A 36 -24.08 10.44 5.38
C ASN A 36 -23.08 9.95 4.30
N VAL A 37 -21.81 10.29 4.44
CA VAL A 37 -20.75 9.86 3.49
C VAL A 37 -20.56 8.36 3.53
N THR A 38 -20.52 7.75 4.70
CA THR A 38 -20.37 6.30 4.85
C THR A 38 -21.60 5.52 4.36
N GLN A 39 -22.81 6.06 4.53
CA GLN A 39 -24.02 5.47 3.95
C GLN A 39 -23.95 5.49 2.42
N ALA A 40 -23.67 6.64 1.80
CA ALA A 40 -23.57 6.76 0.35
C ALA A 40 -22.41 5.90 -0.22
N ALA A 41 -21.30 5.80 0.52
CA ALA A 41 -20.19 4.90 0.17
C ALA A 41 -20.59 3.42 0.24
N GLY A 42 -21.43 3.05 1.22
CA GLY A 42 -21.97 1.71 1.36
C GLY A 42 -22.84 1.30 0.18
N ASP A 43 -23.74 2.20 -0.25
CA ASP A 43 -24.59 1.98 -1.43
C ASP A 43 -23.72 1.78 -2.69
N GLY A 44 -22.76 2.66 -2.93
CA GLY A 44 -21.83 2.54 -4.06
C GLY A 44 -20.90 1.34 -3.99
N ALA A 45 -20.49 0.90 -2.79
CA ALA A 45 -19.69 -0.30 -2.57
C ALA A 45 -20.50 -1.58 -2.86
N GLN A 46 -21.76 -1.62 -2.40
CA GLN A 46 -22.64 -2.76 -2.63
C GLN A 46 -22.94 -2.97 -4.12
N GLU A 47 -23.17 -1.90 -4.89
CA GLU A 47 -23.33 -1.96 -6.35
C GLU A 47 -22.12 -2.61 -7.05
N ARG A 48 -20.95 -2.54 -6.44
CA ARG A 48 -19.68 -3.12 -6.93
C ARG A 48 -19.33 -4.47 -6.30
N GLY A 49 -20.28 -5.05 -5.58
CA GLY A 49 -20.12 -6.36 -4.97
C GLY A 49 -19.33 -6.40 -3.65
N PHE A 50 -19.03 -5.23 -3.06
CA PHE A 50 -18.45 -5.18 -1.72
C PHE A 50 -19.50 -5.47 -0.66
N GLN A 51 -19.05 -6.03 0.45
CA GLN A 51 -19.87 -6.32 1.63
C GLN A 51 -19.34 -5.54 2.82
N PRO A 52 -20.20 -4.99 3.67
CA PRO A 52 -19.76 -4.32 4.88
C PRO A 52 -19.15 -5.32 5.86
N VAL A 53 -18.02 -4.93 6.46
CA VAL A 53 -17.41 -5.68 7.56
C VAL A 53 -18.00 -5.15 8.87
N ALA A 54 -18.63 -6.03 9.65
CA ALA A 54 -19.10 -5.67 10.98
C ALA A 54 -17.90 -5.51 11.92
N PHE A 55 -17.51 -4.28 12.17
CA PHE A 55 -16.48 -3.97 13.17
C PHE A 55 -17.11 -4.13 14.56
N ARG A 56 -16.82 -5.22 15.24
CA ARG A 56 -17.14 -5.38 16.67
C ARG A 56 -16.02 -4.73 17.47
N GLY A 57 -16.14 -3.43 17.74
CA GLY A 57 -15.25 -2.76 18.67
C GLY A 57 -15.43 -3.38 20.07
N ILE A 58 -14.33 -3.81 20.69
CA ILE A 58 -14.32 -4.15 22.11
C ILE A 58 -14.03 -2.84 22.86
N GLN A 59 -15.01 -2.26 23.51
CA GLN A 59 -14.82 -1.14 24.42
C GLN A 59 -14.58 -1.68 25.82
N PHE A 60 -13.41 -1.39 26.38
CA PHE A 60 -13.12 -1.63 27.79
C PHE A 60 -13.47 -0.40 28.60
N ASN A 61 -14.47 -0.52 29.48
CA ASN A 61 -14.75 0.53 30.43
C ASN A 61 -13.81 0.41 31.65
N ALA A 62 -12.82 1.29 31.69
CA ALA A 62 -11.79 1.30 32.73
C ALA A 62 -12.34 1.55 34.16
N ILE A 63 -13.56 2.10 34.28
CA ILE A 63 -14.19 2.38 35.60
C ILE A 63 -14.96 1.17 36.11
N THR A 64 -15.66 0.43 35.25
CA THR A 64 -16.51 -0.69 35.64
C THR A 64 -15.87 -2.04 35.39
N GLY A 65 -14.72 -2.11 34.70
CA GLY A 65 -14.09 -3.37 34.29
C GLY A 65 -14.89 -4.20 33.27
N GLN A 66 -15.97 -3.63 32.73
CA GLN A 66 -16.84 -4.36 31.80
C GLN A 66 -16.34 -4.21 30.36
N VAL A 67 -16.38 -5.31 29.62
CA VAL A 67 -16.16 -5.35 28.17
C VAL A 67 -17.52 -5.22 27.51
N VAL A 68 -17.73 -4.12 26.78
CA VAL A 68 -18.96 -3.89 26.01
C VAL A 68 -18.62 -4.07 24.53
N SER A 69 -19.20 -5.07 23.89
CA SER A 69 -19.18 -5.21 22.44
C SER A 69 -20.27 -4.35 21.84
N GLY A 70 -19.91 -3.29 21.14
CA GLY A 70 -20.83 -2.40 20.44
C GLY A 70 -20.23 -1.86 19.17
N GLN A 71 -21.05 -1.48 18.20
CA GLN A 71 -20.61 -0.58 17.14
C GLN A 71 -20.32 0.77 17.80
N ALA A 72 -19.03 1.15 17.84
CA ALA A 72 -18.68 2.52 18.25
C ALA A 72 -19.23 3.47 17.17
N SER A 73 -20.17 4.35 17.57
CA SER A 73 -20.59 5.47 16.70
C SER A 73 -19.33 6.27 16.33
N GLY A 74 -19.11 6.48 15.01
CA GLY A 74 -17.91 7.18 14.52
C GLY A 74 -16.64 6.34 14.38
N GLY A 75 -16.72 5.00 14.51
CA GLY A 75 -15.61 4.08 14.20
C GLY A 75 -15.36 3.93 12.69
N PRO A 76 -14.23 3.26 12.29
CA PRO A 76 -13.96 2.96 10.90
C PRO A 76 -15.08 2.11 10.29
N VAL A 77 -15.43 2.41 9.05
CA VAL A 77 -16.35 1.60 8.24
C VAL A 77 -15.53 0.93 7.15
N GLU A 78 -15.68 -0.37 7.03
CA GLU A 78 -14.94 -1.18 6.06
C GLU A 78 -15.89 -1.96 5.15
N PHE A 79 -15.51 -2.02 3.89
CA PHE A 79 -16.17 -2.80 2.86
C PHE A 79 -15.14 -3.68 2.17
N VAL A 80 -15.45 -4.97 2.01
CA VAL A 80 -14.55 -5.94 1.37
C VAL A 80 -15.27 -6.69 0.26
N THR A 81 -14.53 -7.09 -0.77
CA THR A 81 -15.07 -8.04 -1.75
C THR A 81 -15.25 -9.42 -1.10
N PRO A 82 -16.18 -10.28 -1.60
CA PRO A 82 -16.47 -11.60 -1.01
C PRO A 82 -15.24 -12.51 -0.85
N ASP A 83 -14.24 -12.34 -1.70
CA ASP A 83 -12.97 -13.07 -1.64
C ASP A 83 -11.90 -12.36 -0.78
N GLY A 84 -12.23 -11.21 -0.17
CA GLY A 84 -11.31 -10.42 0.64
C GLY A 84 -10.19 -9.73 -0.13
N ALA A 85 -10.20 -9.79 -1.48
CA ALA A 85 -9.10 -9.30 -2.29
C ALA A 85 -9.04 -7.76 -2.41
N GLN A 86 -10.15 -7.08 -2.20
CA GLN A 86 -10.23 -5.62 -2.22
C GLN A 86 -10.92 -5.10 -0.96
N GLN A 87 -10.41 -4.00 -0.44
CA GLN A 87 -10.89 -3.39 0.80
C GLN A 87 -10.97 -1.87 0.61
N LEU A 88 -12.14 -1.31 0.87
CA LEU A 88 -12.36 0.12 1.08
C LEU A 88 -12.53 0.36 2.58
N SER A 89 -11.71 1.24 3.16
CA SER A 89 -11.81 1.64 4.56
C SER A 89 -12.01 3.15 4.65
N ILE A 90 -13.00 3.58 5.43
CA ILE A 90 -13.35 4.96 5.64
C ILE A 90 -13.30 5.23 7.14
N THR A 91 -12.47 6.17 7.54
CA THR A 91 -12.42 6.69 8.91
C THR A 91 -12.90 8.14 8.92
N PRO A 92 -13.16 8.76 10.07
CA PRO A 92 -13.47 10.19 10.10
C PRO A 92 -12.42 11.10 9.49
N GLN A 93 -11.16 10.63 9.33
CA GLN A 93 -10.03 11.42 8.84
C GLN A 93 -9.31 10.82 7.64
N SER A 94 -9.80 9.71 7.06
CA SER A 94 -9.13 9.11 5.90
C SER A 94 -10.07 8.26 5.06
N VAL A 95 -9.71 8.12 3.79
CA VAL A 95 -10.28 7.14 2.87
C VAL A 95 -9.12 6.34 2.30
N SER A 96 -9.18 5.01 2.40
CA SER A 96 -8.17 4.13 1.86
C SER A 96 -8.77 2.99 1.03
N PHE A 97 -8.03 2.56 0.02
CA PHE A 97 -8.35 1.42 -0.82
C PHE A 97 -7.13 0.53 -0.96
N ALA A 98 -7.32 -0.77 -0.72
CA ALA A 98 -6.27 -1.77 -0.88
C ALA A 98 -6.74 -2.91 -1.77
N SER A 99 -5.80 -3.49 -2.52
CA SER A 99 -6.07 -4.63 -3.40
C SER A 99 -4.91 -5.62 -3.41
N THR A 100 -5.23 -6.91 -3.32
CA THR A 100 -4.32 -8.03 -3.61
C THR A 100 -4.50 -8.54 -5.04
N ARG A 101 -5.43 -7.96 -5.82
CA ARG A 101 -5.65 -8.21 -7.24
C ARG A 101 -5.05 -7.11 -8.10
N TYR A 102 -3.81 -6.75 -7.82
CA TYR A 102 -3.12 -5.77 -8.65
C TYR A 102 -2.72 -6.43 -9.98
N VAL A 103 -2.95 -5.72 -11.08
CA VAL A 103 -2.48 -6.12 -12.42
C VAL A 103 -1.50 -5.08 -12.95
N ARG A 104 -1.92 -3.81 -12.98
CA ARG A 104 -1.12 -2.63 -13.38
C ARG A 104 -1.72 -1.38 -12.75
N TRP A 105 -0.98 -0.26 -12.78
CA TRP A 105 -1.41 1.01 -12.20
C TRP A 105 -2.73 1.51 -12.76
N THR A 106 -2.88 1.56 -14.08
CA THR A 106 -4.08 2.11 -14.73
C THR A 106 -5.37 1.40 -14.29
N PRO A 107 -5.49 0.07 -14.33
CA PRO A 107 -6.69 -0.60 -13.81
C PRO A 107 -6.86 -0.43 -12.29
N PHE A 108 -5.78 -0.45 -11.49
CA PHE A 108 -5.87 -0.21 -10.05
C PHE A 108 -6.37 1.21 -9.76
N PHE A 109 -5.77 2.21 -10.38
CA PHE A 109 -6.15 3.60 -10.17
C PHE A 109 -7.54 3.92 -10.76
N GLY A 110 -7.97 3.19 -11.79
CA GLY A 110 -9.34 3.20 -12.27
C GLY A 110 -10.34 2.82 -11.18
N GLN A 111 -10.05 1.76 -10.41
CA GLN A 111 -10.86 1.35 -9.25
C GLN A 111 -10.84 2.40 -8.12
N VAL A 112 -9.66 2.99 -7.85
CA VAL A 112 -9.54 4.12 -6.90
C VAL A 112 -10.40 5.29 -7.33
N SER A 113 -10.40 5.63 -8.61
CA SER A 113 -11.17 6.76 -9.17
C SER A 113 -12.69 6.51 -9.18
N ASP A 114 -13.11 5.26 -9.31
CA ASP A 114 -14.52 4.90 -9.45
C ASP A 114 -15.30 4.98 -8.12
N LEU A 115 -14.71 4.63 -6.98
CA LEU A 115 -15.37 4.67 -5.68
C LEU A 115 -14.57 5.41 -4.60
N PRO A 116 -13.35 4.99 -4.19
CA PRO A 116 -12.60 5.63 -3.09
C PRO A 116 -12.41 7.14 -3.28
N LEU A 117 -12.06 7.55 -4.49
CA LEU A 117 -11.84 8.97 -4.79
C LEU A 117 -13.14 9.79 -4.74
N LYS A 118 -14.26 9.23 -5.21
CA LYS A 118 -15.59 9.88 -5.09
C LYS A 118 -16.03 10.02 -3.64
N VAL A 119 -15.65 9.08 -2.78
CA VAL A 119 -15.86 9.22 -1.33
C VAL A 119 -14.97 10.34 -0.78
N ALA A 120 -13.70 10.40 -1.18
CA ALA A 120 -12.77 11.45 -0.76
C ALA A 120 -13.24 12.86 -1.21
N GLU A 121 -13.88 13.00 -2.37
CA GLU A 121 -14.49 14.27 -2.83
C GLU A 121 -15.45 14.85 -1.78
N ARG A 122 -16.25 14.00 -1.14
CA ARG A 122 -17.19 14.43 -0.10
C ARG A 122 -16.49 14.96 1.15
N PHE A 123 -15.28 14.52 1.41
CA PHE A 123 -14.43 15.05 2.49
C PHE A 123 -13.84 16.40 2.07
N VAL A 124 -13.30 16.51 0.86
CA VAL A 124 -12.63 17.73 0.36
C VAL A 124 -13.56 18.94 0.34
N ASP A 125 -14.86 18.74 0.14
CA ASP A 125 -15.87 19.79 0.22
C ASP A 125 -15.96 20.47 1.62
N VAL A 126 -15.45 19.82 2.68
CA VAL A 126 -15.61 20.25 4.08
C VAL A 126 -14.29 20.38 4.82
N VAL A 127 -13.33 19.50 4.54
CA VAL A 127 -12.04 19.45 5.21
C VAL A 127 -10.90 19.33 4.21
N SER A 128 -9.80 19.99 4.49
CA SER A 128 -8.66 19.98 3.59
C SER A 128 -7.89 18.66 3.68
N VAL A 129 -7.23 18.28 2.58
CA VAL A 129 -6.33 17.13 2.53
C VAL A 129 -5.06 17.43 3.33
N SER A 130 -4.67 16.51 4.19
CA SER A 130 -3.42 16.60 4.96
C SER A 130 -2.29 15.81 4.35
N ALA A 131 -2.57 14.64 3.77
CA ALA A 131 -1.56 13.81 3.13
C ALA A 131 -2.18 12.84 2.11
N LEU A 132 -1.33 12.37 1.20
CA LEU A 132 -1.61 11.30 0.24
C LEU A 132 -0.52 10.24 0.35
N LYS A 133 -0.91 8.96 0.36
CA LYS A 133 -0.01 7.83 0.48
C LYS A 133 -0.32 6.76 -0.56
N VAL A 134 0.73 6.19 -1.17
CA VAL A 134 0.66 4.97 -1.98
C VAL A 134 1.67 3.97 -1.45
N GLU A 135 1.31 2.70 -1.44
CA GLU A 135 2.07 1.62 -0.83
C GLU A 135 2.05 0.39 -1.74
N TYR A 136 3.20 -0.29 -1.83
CA TYR A 136 3.35 -1.58 -2.51
C TYR A 136 4.01 -2.59 -1.59
N TRP A 137 3.53 -3.83 -1.64
CA TRP A 137 4.15 -5.01 -1.07
C TRP A 137 4.52 -5.92 -2.24
N ASP A 138 5.82 -6.00 -2.56
CA ASP A 138 6.35 -6.89 -3.59
C ASP A 138 6.90 -8.14 -2.92
N ARG A 139 6.66 -9.34 -3.50
CA ARG A 139 7.12 -10.62 -2.97
C ARG A 139 7.84 -11.42 -4.05
N PHE A 140 9.02 -11.92 -3.70
CA PHE A 140 9.88 -12.74 -4.54
C PHE A 140 10.18 -14.06 -3.82
N ILE A 141 9.87 -15.18 -4.44
CA ILE A 141 9.98 -16.51 -3.85
C ILE A 141 11.28 -17.15 -4.31
N TRP A 142 12.06 -17.68 -3.38
CA TRP A 142 13.25 -18.44 -3.69
C TRP A 142 12.90 -19.86 -4.16
N SER A 143 13.53 -20.34 -5.22
CA SER A 143 13.28 -21.70 -5.77
C SER A 143 13.93 -22.83 -4.96
N GLY A 144 14.94 -22.52 -4.13
CA GLY A 144 15.67 -23.45 -3.26
C GLY A 144 15.18 -23.48 -1.81
N GLU A 145 16.06 -23.92 -0.93
CA GLU A 145 15.89 -23.94 0.51
C GLU A 145 16.73 -22.83 1.19
N TRP A 146 16.58 -22.62 2.51
CA TRP A 146 17.37 -21.63 3.23
C TRP A 146 18.88 -21.88 3.17
N SER A 147 19.31 -23.14 3.07
CA SER A 147 20.74 -23.49 2.93
C SER A 147 21.41 -22.92 1.68
N ASP A 148 20.60 -22.68 0.64
CA ASP A 148 21.07 -22.18 -0.67
C ASP A 148 20.63 -20.74 -0.92
N PHE A 149 19.99 -20.11 0.08
CA PHE A 149 19.38 -18.80 -0.06
C PHE A 149 20.43 -17.70 -0.30
N ASP A 150 20.32 -17.02 -1.43
CA ASP A 150 21.26 -15.96 -1.83
C ASP A 150 20.52 -14.68 -2.22
N PRO A 151 20.37 -13.72 -1.30
CA PRO A 151 19.74 -12.43 -1.57
C PRO A 151 20.36 -11.64 -2.74
N ASN A 152 21.65 -11.86 -3.04
CA ASN A 152 22.34 -11.16 -4.13
C ASN A 152 21.82 -11.57 -5.52
N LYS A 153 21.03 -12.64 -5.61
CA LYS A 153 20.32 -13.02 -6.86
C LYS A 153 19.04 -12.24 -7.09
N LEU A 154 18.68 -11.36 -6.15
CA LEU A 154 17.54 -10.44 -6.29
C LEU A 154 17.95 -9.00 -6.02
N LEU A 155 18.65 -8.76 -4.91
CA LEU A 155 18.99 -7.42 -4.45
C LEU A 155 20.28 -6.93 -5.13
N ARG A 156 20.29 -5.67 -5.53
CA ARG A 156 21.51 -5.04 -6.07
C ARG A 156 22.59 -4.97 -5.01
N GLY A 157 23.82 -5.26 -5.38
CA GLY A 157 24.96 -5.24 -4.46
C GLY A 157 25.32 -3.83 -3.95
N ASP A 158 24.93 -2.79 -4.68
CA ASP A 158 25.05 -1.37 -4.32
C ASP A 158 23.78 -0.82 -3.61
N ASN A 159 22.83 -1.71 -3.29
CA ASN A 159 21.62 -1.37 -2.59
C ASN A 159 21.92 -0.85 -1.17
N GLN A 160 21.57 0.41 -0.92
CA GLN A 160 21.80 1.09 0.36
C GLN A 160 20.64 0.92 1.35
N TYR A 161 19.56 0.23 0.97
CA TYR A 161 18.35 0.11 1.78
C TYR A 161 18.27 -1.21 2.57
N ALA A 162 19.02 -2.24 2.16
CA ALA A 162 19.17 -3.46 2.94
C ALA A 162 20.44 -3.38 3.80
N ALA A 163 20.29 -3.55 5.12
CA ALA A 163 21.42 -3.51 6.03
C ALA A 163 22.42 -4.64 5.69
N PRO A 164 23.71 -4.34 5.43
CA PRO A 164 24.68 -5.37 5.03
C PRO A 164 24.85 -6.53 6.03
N GLY A 165 24.61 -6.26 7.32
CA GLY A 165 24.63 -7.28 8.36
C GLY A 165 23.46 -8.24 8.31
N ALA A 166 22.28 -7.77 7.90
CA ALA A 166 21.09 -8.59 7.72
C ALA A 166 21.27 -9.54 6.53
N VAL A 167 21.67 -9.01 5.37
CA VAL A 167 21.86 -9.79 4.13
C VAL A 167 22.87 -10.93 4.29
N ARG A 168 23.91 -10.75 5.12
CA ARG A 168 24.94 -11.76 5.37
C ARG A 168 24.54 -12.87 6.35
N GLY A 169 23.44 -12.70 7.07
CA GLY A 169 23.04 -13.60 8.15
C GLY A 169 22.54 -14.99 7.71
N GLY A 170 22.23 -15.20 6.44
CA GLY A 170 21.83 -16.51 5.87
C GLY A 170 20.50 -17.11 6.38
N ASN A 171 19.81 -16.42 7.29
CA ASN A 171 18.52 -16.80 7.89
C ASN A 171 17.48 -15.71 7.66
N ALA A 172 16.33 -15.85 8.27
CA ALA A 172 15.31 -14.79 8.27
C ALA A 172 15.87 -13.48 8.86
N TRP A 173 15.61 -12.36 8.18
CA TRP A 173 16.07 -11.05 8.60
C TRP A 173 15.06 -9.97 8.16
N HIS A 174 15.24 -8.77 8.72
CA HIS A 174 14.45 -7.60 8.44
C HIS A 174 15.33 -6.35 8.40
N SER A 175 15.07 -5.47 7.45
CA SER A 175 15.71 -4.16 7.33
C SER A 175 14.64 -3.10 7.10
N HIS A 176 14.70 -2.01 7.86
CA HIS A 176 13.79 -0.88 7.72
C HIS A 176 14.59 0.41 7.57
N VAL A 177 14.29 1.17 6.53
CA VAL A 177 14.88 2.48 6.25
C VAL A 177 13.76 3.46 5.92
N GLY A 178 13.83 4.66 6.49
CA GLY A 178 12.90 5.72 6.17
C GLY A 178 13.57 7.08 6.29
N TRP A 179 13.16 8.03 5.43
CA TRP A 179 13.67 9.40 5.45
C TRP A 179 12.61 10.40 5.03
N PHE A 180 12.89 11.66 5.35
CA PHE A 180 12.09 12.79 4.89
C PHE A 180 12.85 13.55 3.82
N GLU A 181 12.13 13.98 2.78
CA GLU A 181 12.67 14.83 1.73
C GLU A 181 11.70 15.95 1.37
N ARG A 182 12.22 16.95 0.65
CA ARG A 182 11.39 17.99 0.04
C ARG A 182 11.02 17.55 -1.37
N THR A 183 9.78 17.83 -1.76
CA THR A 183 9.32 17.60 -3.11
C THR A 183 8.39 18.74 -3.53
N GLU A 184 8.34 19.03 -4.82
CA GLU A 184 7.41 20.02 -5.34
C GLU A 184 5.96 19.58 -5.09
N GLY A 185 5.07 20.51 -4.76
CA GLY A 185 3.64 20.25 -4.54
C GLY A 185 3.30 19.58 -3.20
N ALA A 186 4.29 19.38 -2.29
CA ALA A 186 4.05 18.91 -0.93
C ALA A 186 4.91 19.67 0.08
N VAL A 187 4.45 19.76 1.33
CA VAL A 187 5.23 20.38 2.43
C VAL A 187 6.40 19.49 2.81
N ARG A 188 6.17 18.16 2.81
CA ARG A 188 7.18 17.15 3.15
C ARG A 188 6.78 15.80 2.56
N ARG A 189 7.76 15.06 2.07
CA ARG A 189 7.61 13.67 1.67
C ARG A 189 8.26 12.75 2.70
N LEU A 190 7.57 11.67 3.06
CA LEU A 190 8.12 10.55 3.79
C LEU A 190 8.26 9.36 2.83
N VAL A 191 9.44 8.81 2.75
CA VAL A 191 9.72 7.55 2.04
C VAL A 191 10.07 6.49 3.08
N ASN A 192 9.43 5.31 3.00
CA ASN A 192 9.77 4.16 3.83
C ASN A 192 9.99 2.92 2.96
N ILE A 193 10.98 2.13 3.33
CA ILE A 193 11.30 0.84 2.73
C ILE A 193 11.47 -0.18 3.84
N ASN A 194 10.74 -1.29 3.74
CA ASN A 194 11.01 -2.49 4.51
C ASN A 194 11.44 -3.59 3.54
N ILE A 195 12.54 -4.27 3.84
CA ILE A 195 12.97 -5.47 3.13
C ILE A 195 13.05 -6.58 4.16
N ASP A 196 12.35 -7.68 3.94
CA ASP A 196 12.38 -8.85 4.79
C ASP A 196 12.77 -10.11 4.01
N ALA A 197 13.46 -11.03 4.67
CA ALA A 197 13.66 -12.39 4.22
C ALA A 197 12.95 -13.31 5.21
N VAL A 198 11.86 -13.94 4.80
CA VAL A 198 10.99 -14.75 5.65
C VAL A 198 10.45 -15.95 4.88
N ASP A 199 9.99 -16.95 5.64
CA ASP A 199 9.18 -18.02 5.08
C ASP A 199 7.85 -17.48 4.54
N PHE A 200 7.52 -17.86 3.33
CA PHE A 200 6.25 -17.53 2.69
C PHE A 200 5.52 -18.80 2.27
N LEU A 201 4.29 -18.92 2.75
CA LEU A 201 3.39 -20.02 2.37
C LEU A 201 2.51 -19.58 1.20
N ARG A 202 2.84 -20.04 0.01
CA ARG A 202 2.00 -19.79 -1.17
C ARG A 202 0.75 -20.68 -1.10
N PRO A 203 -0.45 -20.16 -1.41
CA PRO A 203 -1.63 -21.01 -1.57
C PRO A 203 -1.35 -22.17 -2.51
N ASN A 204 -1.79 -23.39 -2.15
CA ASN A 204 -1.64 -24.62 -2.95
C ASN A 204 -0.19 -25.13 -3.15
N THR A 205 0.78 -24.73 -2.32
CA THR A 205 2.13 -25.31 -2.32
C THR A 205 2.37 -26.20 -1.10
N ILE A 206 3.31 -27.14 -1.23
CA ILE A 206 3.72 -28.02 -0.13
C ILE A 206 4.83 -27.29 0.67
N GLY A 207 4.47 -26.79 1.84
CA GLY A 207 5.39 -26.16 2.77
C GLY A 207 5.74 -24.69 2.41
N PRO A 208 6.28 -23.95 3.37
CA PRO A 208 6.77 -22.60 3.16
C PRO A 208 8.07 -22.60 2.34
N LYS A 209 8.32 -21.52 1.61
CA LYS A 209 9.56 -21.29 0.87
C LYS A 209 10.21 -19.99 1.35
N PRO A 210 11.56 -19.91 1.37
CA PRO A 210 12.23 -18.65 1.60
C PRO A 210 11.79 -17.62 0.58
N SER A 211 11.60 -16.39 1.03
CA SER A 211 11.17 -15.29 0.16
C SER A 211 11.82 -13.98 0.59
N ILE A 212 11.89 -13.03 -0.33
CA ILE A 212 12.16 -11.63 -0.03
C ILE A 212 10.90 -10.83 -0.29
N GLY A 213 10.44 -10.10 0.72
CA GLY A 213 9.45 -9.06 0.63
C GLY A 213 10.09 -7.69 0.52
N VAL A 214 9.58 -6.84 -0.36
CA VAL A 214 9.97 -5.44 -0.47
C VAL A 214 8.72 -4.59 -0.31
N TYR A 215 8.57 -3.98 0.86
CA TYR A 215 7.52 -3.00 1.11
C TYR A 215 8.08 -1.60 0.85
N THR A 216 7.42 -0.88 -0.03
CA THR A 216 7.74 0.52 -0.33
C THR A 216 6.52 1.41 -0.14
N THR A 217 6.72 2.58 0.46
CA THR A 217 5.67 3.58 0.60
C THR A 217 6.22 4.98 0.44
N ILE A 218 5.44 5.82 -0.21
CA ILE A 218 5.65 7.26 -0.25
C ILE A 218 4.38 7.94 0.26
N GLN A 219 4.58 8.86 1.22
CA GLN A 219 3.52 9.72 1.74
C GLN A 219 3.94 11.19 1.57
N ASP A 220 3.14 11.93 0.80
CA ASP A 220 3.27 13.37 0.65
C ASP A 220 2.33 14.08 1.61
N ALA A 221 2.90 14.90 2.49
CA ALA A 221 2.17 15.76 3.41
C ALA A 221 1.93 17.14 2.78
N PHE A 222 0.68 17.59 2.79
CA PHE A 222 0.24 18.91 2.29
C PHE A 222 -0.02 19.89 3.44
N PHE A 223 -0.10 19.35 4.65
CA PHE A 223 -0.26 20.12 5.87
C PHE A 223 0.64 19.56 6.98
N LEU A 224 1.31 20.45 7.69
CA LEU A 224 2.02 20.18 8.95
C LEU A 224 1.70 21.31 9.92
N PRO A 225 1.56 21.04 11.24
CA PRO A 225 1.38 22.08 12.23
C PRO A 225 2.49 23.13 12.14
N GLY A 226 2.10 24.42 12.03
CA GLY A 226 3.04 25.53 11.89
C GLY A 226 3.60 25.80 10.50
N SER A 227 3.18 25.05 9.46
CA SER A 227 3.50 25.32 8.06
C SER A 227 2.33 25.98 7.32
N LEU A 228 2.63 26.62 6.19
CA LEU A 228 1.58 26.98 5.23
C LEU A 228 0.99 25.71 4.64
N GLN A 229 -0.34 25.65 4.62
CA GLN A 229 -1.05 24.55 4.00
C GLN A 229 -0.95 24.67 2.47
N VAL A 230 -0.69 23.55 1.80
CA VAL A 230 -0.87 23.43 0.35
C VAL A 230 -2.31 22.99 0.12
N ASP A 231 -3.08 23.81 -0.59
CA ASP A 231 -4.44 23.45 -0.98
C ASP A 231 -4.41 22.43 -2.11
N VAL A 232 -5.07 21.28 -1.89
CA VAL A 232 -5.03 20.13 -2.80
C VAL A 232 -6.45 19.70 -3.12
N GLY A 233 -6.89 20.01 -4.34
CA GLY A 233 -8.15 19.53 -4.89
C GLY A 233 -8.03 18.11 -5.47
N ILE A 234 -9.14 17.56 -5.90
CA ILE A 234 -9.24 16.17 -6.40
C ILE A 234 -8.34 15.89 -7.61
N GLU A 235 -8.25 16.82 -8.55
CA GLU A 235 -7.39 16.65 -9.74
C GLU A 235 -5.89 16.63 -9.35
N ALA A 236 -5.51 17.44 -8.37
CA ALA A 236 -4.15 17.38 -7.83
C ALA A 236 -3.86 16.05 -7.11
N ILE A 237 -4.85 15.46 -6.40
CA ILE A 237 -4.73 14.12 -5.82
C ILE A 237 -4.51 13.07 -6.90
N LYS A 238 -5.25 13.11 -8.01
CA LYS A 238 -5.08 12.18 -9.14
C LYS A 238 -3.68 12.25 -9.74
N THR A 239 -3.24 13.46 -10.08
CA THR A 239 -1.91 13.71 -10.63
C THR A 239 -0.83 13.21 -9.67
N ARG A 240 -0.93 13.62 -8.40
CA ARG A 240 0.06 13.26 -7.37
C ARG A 240 0.12 11.77 -7.08
N SER A 241 -1.03 11.07 -7.13
CA SER A 241 -1.06 9.61 -7.00
C SER A 241 -0.22 8.92 -8.08
N THR A 242 -0.29 9.41 -9.32
CA THR A 242 0.48 8.87 -10.44
C THR A 242 1.96 9.21 -10.33
N GLU A 243 2.31 10.41 -9.88
CA GLU A 243 3.70 10.78 -9.60
C GLU A 243 4.31 9.89 -8.53
N ILE A 244 3.63 9.72 -7.39
CA ILE A 244 4.08 8.81 -6.31
C ILE A 244 4.24 7.37 -6.83
N HIS A 245 3.31 6.87 -7.64
CA HIS A 245 3.45 5.56 -8.27
C HIS A 245 4.74 5.44 -9.10
N ASN A 246 5.04 6.43 -9.93
CA ASN A 246 6.24 6.43 -10.76
C ASN A 246 7.53 6.48 -9.92
N ASP A 247 7.52 7.26 -8.84
CA ASP A 247 8.63 7.35 -7.89
C ASP A 247 8.85 6.00 -7.17
N LEU A 248 7.78 5.32 -6.74
CA LEU A 248 7.83 3.99 -6.13
C LEU A 248 8.37 2.93 -7.10
N LYS A 249 8.00 2.98 -8.39
CA LYS A 249 8.60 2.14 -9.43
C LYS A 249 10.11 2.36 -9.56
N SER A 250 10.52 3.62 -9.61
CA SER A 250 11.93 4.00 -9.68
C SER A 250 12.70 3.50 -8.45
N LEU A 251 12.08 3.63 -7.26
CA LEU A 251 12.65 3.17 -5.99
C LEU A 251 12.84 1.65 -5.97
N LEU A 252 11.83 0.86 -6.39
CA LEU A 252 11.97 -0.59 -6.52
C LEU A 252 13.09 -0.96 -7.50
N GLY A 253 13.23 -0.24 -8.60
CA GLY A 253 14.31 -0.43 -9.58
C GLY A 253 15.72 -0.20 -9.02
N GLN A 254 15.86 0.63 -7.97
CA GLN A 254 17.12 0.83 -7.26
C GLN A 254 17.43 -0.32 -6.27
N ILE A 255 16.44 -1.12 -5.91
CA ILE A 255 16.57 -2.20 -4.93
C ILE A 255 16.89 -3.53 -5.61
N ILE A 256 16.21 -3.86 -6.71
CA ILE A 256 16.30 -5.17 -7.37
C ILE A 256 17.11 -5.13 -8.65
N LEU A 257 17.67 -6.29 -9.02
CA LEU A 257 18.49 -6.48 -10.22
C LEU A 257 17.69 -6.21 -11.52
N ASP A 258 18.37 -5.76 -12.57
CA ASP A 258 17.78 -5.42 -13.86
C ASP A 258 17.10 -6.59 -14.56
N ASP A 259 17.63 -7.81 -14.37
CA ASP A 259 16.99 -9.05 -14.86
C ASP A 259 15.58 -9.22 -14.23
N MET A 260 15.46 -9.06 -12.92
CA MET A 260 14.17 -9.14 -12.25
C MET A 260 13.24 -8.00 -12.66
N GLN A 261 13.76 -6.76 -12.82
CA GLN A 261 12.98 -5.62 -13.33
C GLN A 261 12.37 -5.95 -14.70
N SER A 262 13.16 -6.58 -15.57
CA SER A 262 12.72 -6.99 -16.90
C SER A 262 11.61 -8.07 -16.82
N ARG A 263 11.79 -9.07 -15.95
CA ARG A 263 10.83 -10.17 -15.76
C ARG A 263 9.47 -9.69 -15.24
N ILE A 264 9.44 -8.69 -14.36
CA ILE A 264 8.19 -8.10 -13.86
C ILE A 264 7.69 -6.92 -14.69
N SER A 265 8.33 -6.65 -15.82
CA SER A 265 8.01 -5.52 -16.72
C SER A 265 7.97 -4.17 -16.01
N LEU A 266 8.87 -3.95 -15.04
CA LEU A 266 8.90 -2.72 -14.23
C LEU A 266 9.07 -1.47 -15.10
N ASN A 267 9.88 -1.54 -16.17
CA ASN A 267 10.21 -0.40 -17.03
C ASN A 267 9.36 -0.32 -18.33
N SER A 268 8.47 -1.28 -18.57
CA SER A 268 7.71 -1.35 -19.84
C SER A 268 6.59 -0.31 -19.95
N GLY A 269 6.17 0.32 -18.85
CA GLY A 269 5.11 1.34 -18.83
C GLY A 269 5.54 2.72 -19.37
N ALA A 270 6.84 3.04 -19.40
CA ALA A 270 7.33 4.34 -19.87
C ALA A 270 7.23 4.53 -21.40
N ARG A 271 6.93 3.48 -22.18
CA ARG A 271 6.79 3.52 -23.64
C ARG A 271 5.35 3.47 -24.15
N ALA A 272 4.38 3.14 -23.33
CA ALA A 272 2.99 2.95 -23.75
C ALA A 272 2.09 4.18 -23.55
N ASP A 273 2.49 5.14 -22.71
CA ASP A 273 1.69 6.33 -22.41
C ASP A 273 2.03 7.55 -23.31
N VAL A 274 2.82 7.35 -24.37
CA VAL A 274 3.17 8.39 -25.37
C VAL A 274 2.70 7.97 -26.76
N ARG A 275 1.42 7.64 -26.89
CA ARG A 275 0.75 7.57 -28.20
C ARG A 275 -0.69 8.01 -28.10
#